data_a67a6928aae5009cb8a257ab173003ba
#
_entry.id   a67a6928aae5009cb8a257ab173003ba
#
_cell.length_a   1.000
_cell.length_b   1.000
_cell.length_c   1.000
_cell.angle_alpha   90.00
_cell.angle_beta   90.00
_cell.angle_gamma   90.00
#
_symmetry.space_group_name_H-M   'P 1'
#
loop_
_entity.id
_entity.type
_entity.pdbx_description
1 polymer ?
#
loop_
_entity_poly.entity_id
_entity_poly.type
_entity_poly.pdbx_seq_one_letter_code
_entity_poly.pdbx_strand_id
1 'polypeptide(L)'
;MKLTLCPKGRGYTGEALAAALEGRGIVCEFADPDYCVLMFSPAHPASELDTLAAALQSLPVRPSIETRPPKLGVPERVLPPREAMLAPFETLPREQALGRVLAAPTVSCPPAVPILVCGERIDEQALALFAYYGLDRLDVVLPDDKQGGISR
;
A
#
# COMPACT_ATOMS: atom_id res chain seq x y z
N MET A 1 -11.00 18.05 4.51
CA MET A 1 -9.93 18.35 3.50
C MET A 1 -8.80 17.35 3.70
N LYS A 2 -8.17 16.87 2.61
CA LYS A 2 -6.96 16.02 2.71
C LYS A 2 -5.77 16.80 2.16
N LEU A 3 -4.62 16.64 2.79
CA LEU A 3 -3.34 17.16 2.37
C LEU A 3 -2.39 15.97 2.16
N THR A 4 -1.92 15.80 0.93
CA THR A 4 -0.92 14.78 0.59
C THR A 4 0.45 15.43 0.47
N LEU A 5 1.39 14.96 1.25
CA LEU A 5 2.78 15.40 1.26
C LEU A 5 3.65 14.41 0.51
N CYS A 6 4.58 14.93 -0.32
CA CYS A 6 5.58 14.17 -1.07
C CYS A 6 6.97 14.45 -0.48
N PRO A 7 7.38 13.77 0.60
CA PRO A 7 8.50 14.19 1.42
C PRO A 7 9.88 13.79 0.88
N LYS A 8 9.98 12.96 -0.14
CA LYS A 8 11.25 12.42 -0.67
C LYS A 8 12.24 13.49 -1.09
N GLY A 9 11.77 14.61 -1.67
CA GLY A 9 12.62 15.74 -2.02
C GLY A 9 13.30 16.41 -0.82
N ARG A 10 12.82 16.17 0.40
CA ARG A 10 13.43 16.62 1.66
C ARG A 10 14.11 15.48 2.43
N GLY A 11 14.28 14.32 1.81
CA GLY A 11 14.98 13.17 2.35
C GLY A 11 14.21 12.34 3.39
N TYR A 12 12.89 12.33 3.32
CA TYR A 12 12.02 11.47 4.13
C TYR A 12 11.18 10.56 3.25
N THR A 13 10.96 9.32 3.69
CA THR A 13 9.80 8.56 3.22
C THR A 13 8.53 9.10 3.88
N GLY A 14 7.34 8.77 3.35
CA GLY A 14 6.10 9.17 3.99
C GLY A 14 5.99 8.62 5.42
N GLU A 15 6.40 7.36 5.63
CA GLU A 15 6.44 6.72 6.96
C GLU A 15 7.41 7.43 7.93
N ALA A 16 8.60 7.79 7.45
CA ALA A 16 9.57 8.52 8.26
C ALA A 16 9.08 9.94 8.62
N LEU A 17 8.35 10.59 7.71
CA LEU A 17 7.69 11.86 7.99
C LEU A 17 6.56 11.67 9.00
N ALA A 18 5.71 10.65 8.81
CA ALA A 18 4.61 10.35 9.73
C ALA A 18 5.12 10.12 11.16
N ALA A 19 6.16 9.29 11.33
CA ALA A 19 6.80 9.05 12.64
C ALA A 19 7.36 10.34 13.27
N ALA A 20 7.97 11.22 12.46
CA ALA A 20 8.50 12.49 12.93
C ALA A 20 7.40 13.48 13.36
N LEU A 21 6.23 13.44 12.73
CA LEU A 21 5.05 14.23 13.08
C LEU A 21 4.34 13.65 14.31
N GLU A 22 4.25 12.33 14.43
CA GLU A 22 3.67 11.65 15.59
C GLU A 22 4.41 11.99 16.88
N GLY A 23 5.74 12.07 16.83
CA GLY A 23 6.57 12.55 17.95
C GLY A 23 6.28 14.00 18.37
N ARG A 24 5.48 14.74 17.59
CA ARG A 24 5.00 16.10 17.88
C ARG A 24 3.50 16.18 18.15
N GLY A 25 2.86 15.02 18.33
CA GLY A 25 1.41 14.91 18.60
C GLY A 25 0.53 15.06 17.35
N ILE A 26 1.10 14.96 16.14
CA ILE A 26 0.36 15.05 14.87
C ILE A 26 0.25 13.65 14.27
N VAL A 27 -0.95 13.07 14.27
CA VAL A 27 -1.23 11.74 13.72
C VAL A 27 -1.63 11.88 12.26
N CYS A 28 -0.95 11.12 11.39
CA CYS A 28 -1.27 11.06 9.96
C CYS A 28 -2.37 10.02 9.69
N GLU A 29 -3.21 10.26 8.69
CA GLU A 29 -4.24 9.31 8.26
C GLU A 29 -3.61 8.09 7.55
N PHE A 30 -2.57 8.33 6.76
CA PHE A 30 -1.90 7.30 5.98
C PHE A 30 -0.45 7.71 5.71
N ALA A 31 0.43 6.73 5.63
CA ALA A 31 1.78 6.90 5.15
C ALA A 31 2.26 5.63 4.42
N ASP A 32 3.03 5.83 3.36
CA ASP A 32 3.72 4.81 2.60
C ASP A 32 5.14 5.29 2.23
N PRO A 33 5.95 4.53 1.47
CA PRO A 33 7.29 5.00 1.07
C PRO A 33 7.33 6.32 0.31
N ASP A 34 6.22 6.73 -0.34
CA ASP A 34 6.17 7.90 -1.23
C ASP A 34 5.43 9.09 -0.61
N TYR A 35 4.37 8.83 0.16
CA TYR A 35 3.41 9.83 0.58
C TYR A 35 3.10 9.77 2.07
N CYS A 36 2.76 10.92 2.62
CA CYS A 36 2.14 11.07 3.94
C CYS A 36 0.86 11.87 3.78
N VAL A 37 -0.26 11.34 4.25
CA VAL A 37 -1.59 11.95 4.10
C VAL A 37 -2.12 12.40 5.45
N LEU A 38 -2.54 13.66 5.51
CA LEU A 38 -3.19 14.28 6.65
C LEU A 38 -4.66 14.56 6.30
N MET A 39 -5.54 14.37 7.27
CA MET A 39 -6.95 14.68 7.12
C MET A 39 -7.37 15.75 8.13
N PHE A 40 -8.09 16.75 7.63
CA PHE A 40 -8.61 17.85 8.43
C PHE A 40 -10.13 17.87 8.39
N SER A 41 -10.73 17.97 9.55
CA SER A 41 -12.17 18.25 9.69
C SER A 41 -12.42 19.77 9.62
N PRO A 42 -13.65 20.22 9.31
CA PRO A 42 -13.99 21.65 9.39
C PRO A 42 -13.89 22.24 10.80
N ALA A 43 -13.84 21.38 11.83
CA ALA A 43 -13.75 21.81 13.22
C ALA A 43 -12.31 22.07 13.70
N HIS A 44 -11.30 21.80 12.88
CA HIS A 44 -9.90 22.08 13.23
C HIS A 44 -9.67 23.61 13.25
N PRO A 45 -9.20 24.17 14.36
CA PRO A 45 -8.88 25.58 14.45
C PRO A 45 -7.63 25.92 13.60
N ALA A 46 -7.53 27.15 13.13
CA ALA A 46 -6.39 27.60 12.33
C ALA A 46 -5.04 27.40 13.05
N SER A 47 -5.02 27.50 14.38
CA SER A 47 -3.82 27.26 15.18
C SER A 47 -3.22 25.86 15.05
N GLU A 48 -4.04 24.85 14.74
CA GLU A 48 -3.53 23.49 14.47
C GLU A 48 -2.80 23.41 13.12
N LEU A 49 -3.25 24.18 12.14
CA LEU A 49 -2.52 24.33 10.86
C LEU A 49 -1.18 25.04 11.05
N ASP A 50 -1.14 26.07 11.91
CA ASP A 50 0.11 26.74 12.28
C ASP A 50 1.06 25.78 13.00
N THR A 51 0.53 24.94 13.89
CA THR A 51 1.29 23.89 14.57
C THR A 51 1.90 22.89 13.58
N LEU A 52 1.10 22.43 12.61
CA LEU A 52 1.61 21.56 11.55
C LEU A 52 2.70 22.26 10.72
N ALA A 53 2.47 23.51 10.32
CA ALA A 53 3.44 24.28 9.55
C ALA A 53 4.77 24.42 10.31
N ALA A 54 4.72 24.76 11.60
CA ALA A 54 5.90 24.87 12.47
C ALA A 54 6.61 23.50 12.61
N ALA A 55 5.86 22.42 12.79
CA ALA A 55 6.40 21.07 12.85
C ALA A 55 7.16 20.69 11.58
N LEU A 56 6.56 20.91 10.41
CA LEU A 56 7.18 20.63 9.10
C LEU A 56 8.43 21.49 8.84
N GLN A 57 8.40 22.79 9.23
CA GLN A 57 9.54 23.70 9.10
C GLN A 57 10.70 23.32 10.02
N SER A 58 10.42 22.76 11.19
CA SER A 58 11.44 22.34 12.17
C SER A 58 12.19 21.07 11.76
N LEU A 59 11.72 20.33 10.77
CA LEU A 59 12.37 19.12 10.32
C LEU A 59 13.65 19.43 9.53
N PRO A 60 14.79 18.79 9.88
CA PRO A 60 16.02 18.99 9.14
C PRO A 60 15.89 18.54 7.68
N VAL A 61 16.48 19.29 6.77
CA VAL A 61 16.59 18.85 5.37
C VAL A 61 17.66 17.78 5.27
N ARG A 62 17.35 16.69 4.57
CA ARG A 62 18.24 15.56 4.31
C ARG A 62 18.47 15.43 2.81
N PRO A 63 19.47 14.65 2.35
CA PRO A 63 19.61 14.32 0.93
C PRO A 63 18.32 13.71 0.37
N SER A 64 17.95 14.11 -0.85
CA SER A 64 16.73 13.62 -1.49
C SER A 64 16.76 12.10 -1.72
N ILE A 65 15.59 11.48 -1.66
CA ILE A 65 15.41 10.05 -1.92
C ILE A 65 14.91 9.91 -3.36
N GLU A 66 15.76 9.36 -4.23
CA GLU A 66 15.47 9.22 -5.66
C GLU A 66 14.71 7.93 -6.00
N THR A 67 14.56 7.01 -5.05
CA THR A 67 13.83 5.75 -5.24
C THR A 67 12.38 6.02 -5.61
N ARG A 68 11.91 5.38 -6.68
CA ARG A 68 10.53 5.48 -7.17
C ARG A 68 9.88 4.10 -7.17
N PRO A 69 8.53 4.02 -7.03
CA PRO A 69 7.84 2.76 -7.17
C PRO A 69 8.08 2.15 -8.56
N PRO A 70 8.22 0.83 -8.65
CA PRO A 70 8.21 0.11 -9.92
C PRO A 70 6.97 0.44 -10.74
N LYS A 71 7.07 0.34 -12.06
CA LYS A 71 5.90 0.51 -12.94
C LYS A 71 5.06 -0.76 -12.90
N LEU A 72 3.75 -0.59 -12.75
CA LEU A 72 2.79 -1.67 -12.96
C LEU A 72 2.39 -1.69 -14.44
N GLY A 73 2.39 -2.88 -15.04
CA GLY A 73 1.80 -3.14 -16.35
C GLY A 73 0.28 -3.29 -16.27
N VAL A 74 -0.31 -3.80 -17.34
CA VAL A 74 -1.72 -4.22 -17.34
C VAL A 74 -1.75 -5.70 -16.94
N PRO A 75 -2.27 -6.04 -15.75
CA PRO A 75 -2.29 -7.41 -15.26
C PRO A 75 -3.18 -8.30 -16.14
N GLU A 76 -2.81 -9.57 -16.29
CA GLU A 76 -3.65 -10.57 -16.95
C GLU A 76 -4.81 -10.93 -16.03
N ARG A 77 -6.05 -10.73 -16.50
CA ARG A 77 -7.24 -11.25 -15.81
C ARG A 77 -7.42 -12.74 -16.15
N VAL A 78 -7.33 -13.58 -15.14
CA VAL A 78 -7.50 -15.04 -15.25
C VAL A 78 -8.91 -15.47 -14.83
N LEU A 79 -9.44 -14.86 -13.76
CA LEU A 79 -10.77 -15.13 -13.23
C LEU A 79 -11.56 -13.84 -13.05
N PRO A 80 -12.89 -13.89 -13.12
CA PRO A 80 -13.72 -12.80 -12.64
C PRO A 80 -13.43 -12.54 -11.14
N PRO A 81 -13.42 -11.28 -10.67
CA PRO A 81 -13.11 -10.96 -9.28
C PRO A 81 -13.96 -11.72 -8.27
N ARG A 82 -15.26 -11.88 -8.54
CA ARG A 82 -16.19 -12.61 -7.66
C ARG A 82 -15.80 -14.08 -7.53
N GLU A 83 -15.39 -14.72 -8.62
CA GLU A 83 -14.99 -16.15 -8.61
C GLU A 83 -13.72 -16.32 -7.81
N ALA A 84 -12.72 -15.45 -8.02
CA ALA A 84 -11.47 -15.51 -7.28
C ALA A 84 -11.67 -15.26 -5.78
N MET A 85 -12.52 -14.31 -5.39
CA MET A 85 -12.82 -14.01 -3.98
C MET A 85 -13.55 -15.14 -3.25
N LEU A 86 -14.33 -15.94 -3.96
CA LEU A 86 -15.12 -17.04 -3.40
C LEU A 86 -14.43 -18.40 -3.56
N ALA A 87 -13.31 -18.45 -4.29
CA ALA A 87 -12.54 -19.67 -4.47
C ALA A 87 -11.79 -20.05 -3.20
N PRO A 88 -11.51 -21.34 -2.98
CA PRO A 88 -10.55 -21.79 -1.99
C PRO A 88 -9.19 -21.13 -2.26
N PHE A 89 -8.50 -20.71 -1.20
CA PHE A 89 -7.22 -20.00 -1.32
C PHE A 89 -6.20 -20.51 -0.29
N GLU A 90 -4.95 -20.16 -0.52
CA GLU A 90 -3.85 -20.34 0.42
C GLU A 90 -3.06 -19.04 0.54
N THR A 91 -2.44 -18.81 1.70
CA THR A 91 -1.59 -17.63 1.90
C THR A 91 -0.13 -18.02 1.70
N LEU A 92 0.53 -17.44 0.70
CA LEU A 92 1.92 -17.70 0.35
C LEU A 92 2.82 -16.53 0.70
N PRO A 93 4.11 -16.79 0.99
CA PRO A 93 5.14 -15.76 0.91
C PRO A 93 5.17 -15.17 -0.50
N ARG A 94 5.43 -13.86 -0.61
CA ARG A 94 5.49 -13.14 -1.90
C ARG A 94 6.35 -13.86 -2.94
N GLU A 95 7.51 -14.38 -2.54
CA GLU A 95 8.48 -15.04 -3.42
C GLU A 95 7.94 -16.32 -4.06
N GLN A 96 6.91 -16.92 -3.48
CA GLN A 96 6.26 -18.14 -3.96
C GLN A 96 4.97 -17.87 -4.74
N ALA A 97 4.60 -16.59 -4.87
CA ALA A 97 3.33 -16.18 -5.48
C ALA A 97 3.41 -15.90 -6.98
N LEU A 98 4.60 -15.93 -7.60
CA LEU A 98 4.76 -15.69 -9.04
C LEU A 98 3.89 -16.64 -9.87
N GLY A 99 3.14 -16.08 -10.82
CA GLY A 99 2.26 -16.82 -11.71
C GLY A 99 0.94 -17.28 -11.09
N ARG A 100 0.76 -17.10 -9.77
CA ARG A 100 -0.49 -17.43 -9.07
C ARG A 100 -1.55 -16.36 -9.34
N VAL A 101 -2.80 -16.69 -9.08
CA VAL A 101 -3.95 -15.79 -9.20
C VAL A 101 -4.31 -15.23 -7.83
N LEU A 102 -4.43 -13.92 -7.74
CA LEU A 102 -4.76 -13.25 -6.49
C LEU A 102 -6.20 -13.55 -6.06
N ALA A 103 -6.37 -14.00 -4.80
CA ALA A 103 -7.68 -14.31 -4.21
C ALA A 103 -8.27 -13.14 -3.42
N ALA A 104 -7.43 -12.37 -2.74
CA ALA A 104 -7.86 -11.22 -1.95
C ALA A 104 -7.09 -9.95 -2.38
N PRO A 105 -7.75 -8.78 -2.47
CA PRO A 105 -7.05 -7.56 -2.86
C PRO A 105 -6.00 -7.19 -1.81
N THR A 106 -4.82 -6.81 -2.28
CA THR A 106 -3.73 -6.33 -1.44
C THR A 106 -3.85 -4.83 -1.27
N VAL A 107 -4.81 -4.41 -0.47
CA VAL A 107 -5.04 -2.98 -0.20
C VAL A 107 -5.02 -2.71 1.29
N SER A 108 -4.36 -1.63 1.66
CA SER A 108 -4.65 -0.94 2.90
C SER A 108 -5.64 0.20 2.63
N CYS A 109 -6.54 0.44 3.53
CA CYS A 109 -7.47 1.57 3.46
C CYS A 109 -7.07 2.58 4.53
N PRO A 110 -6.97 3.86 4.21
CA PRO A 110 -6.78 4.49 2.91
C PRO A 110 -5.35 4.33 2.36
N PRO A 111 -5.08 4.56 1.09
CA PRO A 111 -5.96 5.11 0.06
C PRO A 111 -6.78 4.07 -0.71
N ALA A 112 -6.71 2.77 -0.36
CA ALA A 112 -7.46 1.68 -1.00
C ALA A 112 -7.25 1.57 -2.53
N VAL A 113 -6.01 1.82 -2.98
CA VAL A 113 -5.63 1.63 -4.39
C VAL A 113 -4.91 0.29 -4.49
N PRO A 114 -5.54 -0.74 -5.08
CA PRO A 114 -4.92 -2.05 -5.18
C PRO A 114 -3.78 -2.06 -6.20
N ILE A 115 -2.73 -2.80 -5.92
CA ILE A 115 -1.70 -3.15 -6.91
C ILE A 115 -2.30 -4.12 -7.92
N LEU A 116 -2.96 -5.16 -7.43
CA LEU A 116 -3.76 -6.11 -8.20
C LEU A 116 -5.14 -6.26 -7.57
N VAL A 117 -6.13 -6.59 -8.39
CA VAL A 117 -7.45 -7.01 -7.91
C VAL A 117 -7.59 -8.54 -7.95
N CYS A 118 -8.61 -9.05 -7.25
CA CYS A 118 -8.89 -10.49 -7.25
C CYS A 118 -9.08 -11.01 -8.68
N GLY A 119 -8.52 -12.18 -8.96
CA GLY A 119 -8.60 -12.81 -10.27
C GLY A 119 -7.51 -12.42 -11.25
N GLU A 120 -6.63 -11.51 -10.89
CA GLU A 120 -5.46 -11.13 -11.69
C GLU A 120 -4.27 -12.02 -11.37
N ARG A 121 -3.44 -12.26 -12.40
CA ARG A 121 -2.19 -13.02 -12.27
C ARG A 121 -1.08 -12.15 -11.70
N ILE A 122 -0.38 -12.71 -10.73
CA ILE A 122 0.79 -12.08 -10.11
C ILE A 122 1.99 -12.28 -11.03
N ASP A 123 2.46 -11.21 -11.65
CA ASP A 123 3.65 -11.18 -12.48
C ASP A 123 4.87 -10.59 -11.72
N GLU A 124 6.01 -10.51 -12.39
CA GLU A 124 7.24 -9.96 -11.81
C GLU A 124 7.10 -8.48 -11.43
N GLN A 125 6.32 -7.71 -12.20
CA GLN A 125 6.11 -6.29 -11.94
C GLN A 125 5.25 -6.09 -10.68
N ALA A 126 4.21 -6.90 -10.54
CA ALA A 126 3.39 -6.93 -9.32
C ALA A 126 4.21 -7.34 -8.09
N LEU A 127 5.07 -8.37 -8.23
CA LEU A 127 5.96 -8.78 -7.13
C LEU A 127 6.93 -7.68 -6.71
N ALA A 128 7.48 -6.93 -7.67
CA ALA A 128 8.36 -5.80 -7.39
C ALA A 128 7.62 -4.68 -6.62
N LEU A 129 6.35 -4.42 -6.99
CA LEU A 129 5.50 -3.46 -6.28
C LEU A 129 5.12 -3.95 -4.88
N PHE A 130 4.77 -5.23 -4.73
CA PHE A 130 4.51 -5.81 -3.40
C PHE A 130 5.73 -5.69 -2.49
N ALA A 131 6.93 -5.94 -3.02
CA ALA A 131 8.18 -5.74 -2.29
C ALA A 131 8.38 -4.27 -1.88
N TYR A 132 8.13 -3.36 -2.81
CA TYR A 132 8.30 -1.92 -2.58
C TYR A 132 7.38 -1.38 -1.47
N TYR A 133 6.14 -1.88 -1.41
CA TYR A 133 5.16 -1.50 -0.40
C TYR A 133 5.12 -2.43 0.83
N GLY A 134 6.08 -3.35 0.96
CA GLY A 134 6.21 -4.20 2.15
C GLY A 134 5.13 -5.27 2.29
N LEU A 135 4.54 -5.72 1.18
CA LEU A 135 3.55 -6.81 1.18
C LEU A 135 4.28 -8.15 1.06
N ASP A 136 4.45 -8.85 2.17
CA ASP A 136 5.25 -10.08 2.23
C ASP A 136 4.42 -11.36 2.09
N ARG A 137 3.11 -11.29 2.29
CA ARG A 137 2.20 -12.44 2.21
C ARG A 137 1.01 -12.11 1.33
N LEU A 138 0.62 -13.06 0.49
CA LEU A 138 -0.44 -12.90 -0.50
C LEU A 138 -1.40 -14.09 -0.43
N ASP A 139 -2.70 -13.80 -0.48
CA ASP A 139 -3.73 -14.81 -0.61
C ASP A 139 -3.94 -15.12 -2.10
N VAL A 140 -3.73 -16.37 -2.48
CA VAL A 140 -3.79 -16.83 -3.87
C VAL A 140 -4.76 -17.99 -4.01
N VAL A 141 -5.50 -18.00 -5.12
CA VAL A 141 -6.44 -19.06 -5.44
C VAL A 141 -5.72 -20.40 -5.50
N LEU A 142 -6.31 -21.44 -4.89
CA LEU A 142 -5.79 -22.81 -5.00
C LEU A 142 -5.91 -23.31 -6.44
N PRO A 143 -4.91 -24.05 -6.96
CA PRO A 143 -5.04 -24.76 -8.22
C PRO A 143 -6.22 -25.75 -8.21
N ASP A 144 -6.83 -25.99 -9.38
CA ASP A 144 -8.01 -26.87 -9.50
C ASP A 144 -7.76 -28.30 -9.02
N ASP A 145 -6.54 -28.79 -9.14
CA ASP A 145 -6.13 -30.12 -8.66
C ASP A 145 -6.16 -30.27 -7.12
N LYS A 146 -6.04 -29.13 -6.39
CA LYS A 146 -6.15 -29.08 -4.93
C LYS A 146 -7.56 -28.75 -4.42
N GLN A 147 -8.49 -28.39 -5.28
CA GLN A 147 -9.88 -28.12 -4.90
C GLN A 147 -10.71 -29.40 -4.69
N GLY A 148 -10.26 -30.56 -5.18
CA GLY A 148 -10.96 -31.84 -5.12
C GLY A 148 -10.92 -32.58 -3.77
N GLY A 149 -10.34 -31.98 -2.72
CA GLY A 149 -10.14 -32.67 -1.42
C GLY A 149 -11.24 -32.44 -0.36
N ILE A 150 -12.31 -31.71 -0.66
CA ILE A 150 -13.47 -31.59 0.24
C ILE A 150 -14.56 -32.54 -0.24
N SER A 151 -14.41 -33.83 0.14
CA SER A 151 -15.47 -34.80 0.01
C SER A 151 -16.68 -34.35 0.85
N ARG A 152 -17.85 -34.42 0.23
CA ARG A 152 -19.17 -34.12 0.83
C ARG A 152 -19.45 -35.04 2.01
#